data_6e8e5802407577246b1082a67541201c
#
_entry.id   6e8e5802407577246b1082a67541201c
#
_cell.length_a   1.000
_cell.length_b   1.000
_cell.length_c   1.000
_cell.angle_alpha   90.00
_cell.angle_beta   90.00
_cell.angle_gamma   90.00
#
_symmetry.space_group_name_H-M   'P 1'
#
loop_
_entity.id
_entity.type
_entity.pdbx_description
1 polymer ?
#
loop_
_entity_poly.entity_id
_entity_poly.type
_entity_poly.pdbx_seq_one_letter_code
_entity_poly.pdbx_strand_id
1 'polypeptide(L)'
;MKILVVDDEQLLVKGIKFNLENEGYQVDVCYDGETAVDMARRGEYAVILLDLMMPKLDGLGACQQIRQFSTVPIIMLTARSEDADKLIGFESGADDYITKPF
;
A
#
# COMPACT_ATOMS: atom_id res chain seq x y z
N MET A 1 -2.41 10.97 -12.67
CA MET A 1 -2.77 9.84 -11.80
C MET A 1 -1.80 9.81 -10.63
N LYS A 2 -2.32 9.76 -9.42
CA LYS A 2 -1.51 9.82 -8.20
C LYS A 2 -1.53 8.46 -7.49
N ILE A 3 -0.35 8.00 -7.06
CA ILE A 3 -0.16 6.72 -6.40
C ILE A 3 0.40 6.98 -5.00
N LEU A 4 -0.15 6.30 -3.99
CA LEU A 4 0.40 6.32 -2.64
C LEU A 4 1.20 5.04 -2.42
N VAL A 5 2.45 5.18 -1.99
CA VAL A 5 3.33 4.06 -1.69
C VAL A 5 3.61 4.05 -0.20
N VAL A 6 3.31 2.93 0.46
CA VAL A 6 3.41 2.78 1.91
C VAL A 6 4.27 1.58 2.25
N ASP A 7 5.43 1.82 2.81
CA ASP A 7 6.35 0.76 3.25
C ASP A 7 7.33 1.38 4.24
N ASP A 8 7.74 0.65 5.26
CA ASP A 8 8.70 1.16 6.24
C ASP A 8 10.16 1.04 5.77
N GLU A 9 10.41 0.34 4.67
CA GLU A 9 11.74 0.25 4.05
C GLU A 9 11.98 1.46 3.15
N GLN A 10 12.66 2.47 3.67
CA GLN A 10 12.81 3.75 2.97
C GLN A 10 13.51 3.63 1.62
N LEU A 11 14.52 2.77 1.52
CA LEU A 11 15.22 2.56 0.25
C LEU A 11 14.33 1.94 -0.81
N LEU A 12 13.49 1.00 -0.41
CA LEU A 12 12.53 0.39 -1.32
C LEU A 12 11.52 1.42 -1.83
N VAL A 13 11.00 2.25 -0.92
CA VAL A 13 10.04 3.31 -1.27
C VAL A 13 10.67 4.29 -2.26
N LYS A 14 11.92 4.68 -2.05
CA LYS A 14 12.63 5.58 -2.96
C LYS A 14 12.75 4.98 -4.36
N GLY A 15 13.07 3.70 -4.45
CA GLY A 15 13.19 3.02 -5.73
C GLY A 15 11.86 2.92 -6.47
N ILE A 16 10.80 2.58 -5.77
CA ILE A 16 9.47 2.51 -6.34
C ILE A 16 9.02 3.89 -6.82
N LYS A 17 9.20 4.91 -6.00
CA LYS A 17 8.84 6.28 -6.35
C LYS A 17 9.56 6.73 -7.62
N PHE A 18 10.88 6.51 -7.67
CA PHE A 18 11.68 6.87 -8.83
C PHE A 18 11.16 6.22 -10.10
N ASN A 19 10.91 4.92 -10.06
CA ASN A 19 10.43 4.19 -11.23
C ASN A 19 9.04 4.65 -11.68
N LEU A 20 8.14 4.87 -10.75
CA LEU A 20 6.79 5.31 -11.07
C LEU A 20 6.77 6.75 -11.61
N GLU A 21 7.58 7.63 -11.05
CA GLU A 21 7.69 9.01 -11.54
C GLU A 21 8.28 9.04 -12.95
N ASN A 22 9.22 8.15 -13.25
CA ASN A 22 9.76 8.03 -14.62
C ASN A 22 8.69 7.60 -15.63
N GLU A 23 7.66 6.89 -15.18
CA GLU A 23 6.55 6.48 -16.03
C GLU A 23 5.44 7.54 -16.11
N GLY A 24 5.63 8.69 -15.48
CA GLY A 24 4.69 9.80 -15.58
C GLY A 24 3.67 9.89 -14.46
N TYR A 25 3.77 9.06 -13.42
CA TYR A 25 2.84 9.11 -12.29
C TYR A 25 3.30 10.12 -11.25
N GLN A 26 2.34 10.70 -10.55
CA GLN A 26 2.61 11.45 -9.32
C GLN A 26 2.62 10.46 -8.17
N VAL A 27 3.59 10.58 -7.26
CA VAL A 27 3.76 9.61 -6.16
C VAL A 27 3.90 10.33 -4.83
N ASP A 28 3.02 9.99 -3.90
CA ASP A 28 3.18 10.33 -2.49
C ASP A 28 3.69 9.09 -1.76
N VAL A 29 4.45 9.30 -0.71
CA VAL A 29 5.00 8.19 0.07
C VAL A 29 4.75 8.41 1.56
N CYS A 30 4.62 7.30 2.29
CA CYS A 30 4.69 7.33 3.75
C CYS A 30 5.22 5.98 4.24
N TYR A 31 5.49 5.89 5.54
CA TYR A 31 6.30 4.79 6.06
C TYR A 31 5.59 4.02 7.18
N ASP A 32 4.33 4.31 7.45
CA ASP A 32 3.54 3.58 8.44
C ASP A 32 2.05 3.59 8.07
N GLY A 33 1.32 2.67 8.70
CA GLY A 33 -0.08 2.46 8.36
C GLY A 33 -1.00 3.57 8.82
N GLU A 34 -0.73 4.20 9.97
CA GLU A 34 -1.56 5.29 10.47
C GLU A 34 -1.51 6.50 9.54
N THR A 35 -0.30 6.86 9.11
CA THR A 35 -0.11 7.94 8.15
C THR A 35 -0.78 7.62 6.82
N ALA A 36 -0.70 6.35 6.39
CA ALA A 36 -1.33 5.92 5.16
C ALA A 36 -2.85 6.11 5.20
N VAL A 37 -3.50 5.74 6.29
CA VAL A 37 -4.94 5.92 6.46
C VAL A 37 -5.30 7.41 6.40
N ASP A 38 -4.54 8.24 7.09
CA ASP A 38 -4.76 9.68 7.12
C ASP A 38 -4.60 10.31 5.73
N MET A 39 -3.54 9.94 5.01
CA MET A 39 -3.31 10.42 3.65
C MET A 39 -4.39 9.95 2.69
N ALA A 40 -4.82 8.70 2.80
CA ALA A 40 -5.89 8.17 1.96
C ALA A 40 -7.21 8.91 2.20
N ARG A 41 -7.46 9.35 3.42
CA ARG A 41 -8.67 10.08 3.77
C ARG A 41 -8.68 11.49 3.16
N ARG A 42 -7.51 12.14 3.13
CA ARG A 42 -7.39 13.53 2.66
C ARG A 42 -7.12 13.66 1.17
N GLY A 43 -6.53 12.64 0.54
CA GLY A 43 -6.13 12.70 -0.86
C GLY A 43 -6.98 11.81 -1.74
N GLU A 44 -6.83 12.00 -3.04
CA GLU A 44 -7.43 11.12 -4.04
C GLU A 44 -6.31 10.36 -4.75
N TYR A 45 -6.29 9.06 -4.56
CA TYR A 45 -5.29 8.20 -5.17
C TYR A 45 -5.95 7.25 -6.16
N ALA A 46 -5.23 6.98 -7.25
CA ALA A 46 -5.67 5.99 -8.23
C ALA A 46 -5.41 4.57 -7.74
N VAL A 47 -4.34 4.41 -6.94
CA VAL A 47 -3.99 3.12 -6.35
C VAL A 47 -3.11 3.37 -5.11
N ILE A 48 -3.19 2.45 -4.15
CA ILE A 48 -2.33 2.45 -2.96
C ILE A 48 -1.53 1.16 -2.98
N LEU A 49 -0.20 1.28 -2.91
CA LEU A 49 0.71 0.15 -2.72
C LEU A 49 1.04 0.11 -1.23
N LEU A 50 0.67 -0.96 -0.55
CA LEU A 50 0.64 -1.01 0.90
C LEU A 50 1.36 -2.25 1.42
N ASP A 51 2.46 -2.02 2.15
CA ASP A 51 3.21 -3.12 2.76
C ASP A 51 2.36 -3.81 3.82
N LEU A 52 2.37 -5.13 3.78
CA LEU A 52 1.61 -5.95 4.71
C LEU A 52 2.16 -5.85 6.13
N MET A 53 3.49 -5.85 6.28
CA MET A 53 4.16 -5.92 7.59
C MET A 53 4.81 -4.60 7.93
N MET A 54 4.17 -3.83 8.81
CA MET A 54 4.69 -2.53 9.25
C MET A 54 4.48 -2.37 10.75
N PRO A 55 5.30 -1.53 11.42
CA PRO A 55 5.09 -1.21 12.82
C PRO A 55 3.83 -0.37 13.01
N LYS A 56 3.33 -0.31 14.24
CA LYS A 56 2.13 0.42 14.67
C LYS A 56 0.86 -0.20 14.08
N LEU A 57 0.45 0.23 12.91
CA LEU A 57 -0.69 -0.32 12.19
C LEU A 57 -0.18 -1.03 10.95
N ASP A 58 -0.39 -2.34 10.87
CA ASP A 58 0.06 -3.13 9.73
C ASP A 58 -0.79 -2.89 8.48
N GLY A 59 -0.36 -3.48 7.36
CA GLY A 59 -1.05 -3.29 6.08
C GLY A 59 -2.49 -3.79 6.10
N LEU A 60 -2.76 -4.89 6.77
CA LEU A 60 -4.11 -5.42 6.87
C LEU A 60 -5.02 -4.45 7.62
N GLY A 61 -4.58 -3.98 8.78
CA GLY A 61 -5.33 -3.02 9.58
C GLY A 61 -5.56 -1.70 8.84
N ALA A 62 -4.51 -1.19 8.16
CA ALA A 62 -4.63 0.02 7.37
C ALA A 62 -5.65 -0.15 6.23
N CYS A 63 -5.59 -1.27 5.53
CA CYS A 63 -6.52 -1.57 4.45
C CYS A 63 -7.96 -1.60 4.95
N GLN A 64 -8.21 -2.25 6.08
CA GLN A 64 -9.54 -2.33 6.66
C GLN A 64 -10.07 -0.94 7.03
N GLN A 65 -9.23 -0.09 7.59
CA GLN A 65 -9.63 1.28 7.93
C GLN A 65 -9.91 2.11 6.67
N ILE A 66 -9.07 2.00 5.66
CA ILE A 66 -9.28 2.71 4.39
C ILE A 66 -10.59 2.30 3.74
N ARG A 67 -10.94 1.02 3.81
CA ARG A 67 -12.18 0.51 3.23
C ARG A 67 -13.44 1.06 3.90
N GLN A 68 -13.34 1.64 5.09
CA GLN A 68 -14.48 2.28 5.72
C GLN A 68 -14.92 3.55 5.00
N PHE A 69 -14.03 4.18 4.22
CA PHE A 69 -14.35 5.45 3.56
C PHE A 69 -13.97 5.50 2.08
N SER A 70 -13.33 4.46 1.53
CA SER A 70 -12.83 4.51 0.15
C SER A 70 -12.86 3.14 -0.50
N THR A 71 -13.11 3.13 -1.81
CA THR A 71 -12.99 1.93 -2.66
C THR A 71 -11.75 1.99 -3.52
N VAL A 72 -10.77 2.83 -3.18
CA VAL A 72 -9.52 2.95 -3.94
C VAL A 72 -8.86 1.58 -4.11
N PRO A 73 -8.35 1.25 -5.30
CA PRO A 73 -7.60 0.01 -5.49
C PRO A 73 -6.40 -0.06 -4.56
N ILE A 74 -6.25 -1.18 -3.86
CA ILE A 74 -5.14 -1.42 -2.94
C ILE A 74 -4.41 -2.70 -3.37
N ILE A 75 -3.10 -2.57 -3.56
CA ILE A 75 -2.22 -3.70 -3.86
C ILE A 75 -1.31 -3.90 -2.66
N MET A 76 -1.38 -5.07 -2.05
CA MET A 76 -0.53 -5.42 -0.91
C MET A 76 0.86 -5.81 -1.39
N LEU A 77 1.87 -5.32 -0.70
CA LEU A 77 3.25 -5.74 -0.89
C LEU A 77 3.61 -6.71 0.23
N THR A 78 4.08 -7.89 -0.10
CA THR A 78 4.38 -8.92 0.91
C THR A 78 5.66 -9.67 0.58
N ALA A 79 6.39 -10.09 1.61
CA ALA A 79 7.58 -10.89 1.45
C ALA A 79 7.26 -12.36 1.17
N ARG A 80 6.03 -12.80 1.44
CA ARG A 80 5.63 -14.20 1.32
C ARG A 80 4.31 -14.36 0.60
N SER A 81 4.30 -15.17 -0.44
CA SER A 81 3.06 -15.49 -1.17
C SER A 81 2.04 -16.23 -0.29
N GLU A 82 2.52 -17.02 0.68
CA GLU A 82 1.65 -17.74 1.61
C GLU A 82 0.81 -16.80 2.46
N ASP A 83 1.43 -15.73 2.94
CA ASP A 83 0.72 -14.72 3.74
C ASP A 83 -0.32 -14.01 2.88
N ALA A 84 0.00 -13.76 1.62
CA ALA A 84 -0.92 -13.12 0.68
C ALA A 84 -2.17 -13.98 0.45
N ASP A 85 -2.00 -15.29 0.24
CA ASP A 85 -3.11 -16.20 0.02
C ASP A 85 -4.10 -16.20 1.19
N LYS A 86 -3.61 -16.09 2.40
CA LYS A 86 -4.46 -16.08 3.59
C LYS A 86 -5.21 -14.77 3.77
N LEU A 87 -4.59 -13.64 3.40
CA LEU A 87 -5.10 -12.32 3.75
C LEU A 87 -5.93 -11.70 2.65
N ILE A 88 -5.55 -11.91 1.41
CA ILE A 88 -6.19 -11.25 0.27
C ILE A 88 -7.45 -11.97 -0.18
N GLY A 89 -7.49 -13.29 -0.01
CA GLY A 89 -8.64 -14.08 -0.45
C GLY A 89 -9.93 -13.84 0.33
N PHE A 90 -9.88 -13.15 1.47
CA PHE A 90 -11.02 -13.19 2.38
C PHE A 90 -11.48 -11.83 2.88
N GLU A 91 -10.76 -11.19 3.79
CA GLU A 91 -11.31 -10.09 4.58
C GLU A 91 -10.49 -8.81 4.56
N SER A 92 -9.35 -8.81 3.89
CA SER A 92 -8.46 -7.65 3.92
C SER A 92 -9.04 -6.42 3.21
N GLY A 93 -9.86 -6.65 2.18
CA GLY A 93 -10.34 -5.57 1.33
C GLY A 93 -9.33 -5.16 0.25
N ALA A 94 -8.18 -5.81 0.19
CA ALA A 94 -7.20 -5.57 -0.87
C ALA A 94 -7.66 -6.18 -2.19
N ASP A 95 -7.26 -5.58 -3.30
CA ASP A 95 -7.65 -6.03 -4.63
C ASP A 95 -6.65 -7.01 -5.22
N ASP A 96 -5.38 -6.92 -4.81
CA ASP A 96 -4.33 -7.76 -5.35
C ASP A 96 -3.10 -7.70 -4.44
N TYR A 97 -2.07 -8.46 -4.80
CA TYR A 97 -0.81 -8.42 -4.06
C TYR A 97 0.37 -8.62 -5.01
N ILE A 98 1.54 -8.16 -4.54
CA ILE A 98 2.82 -8.39 -5.22
C ILE A 98 3.81 -8.91 -4.18
N THR A 99 4.48 -10.01 -4.51
CA THR A 99 5.50 -10.60 -3.64
C THR A 99 6.85 -9.92 -3.85
N LYS A 100 7.49 -9.54 -2.77
CA LYS A 100 8.86 -9.02 -2.79
C LYS A 100 9.86 -10.17 -2.94
N PRO A 101 11.03 -9.94 -3.54
CA PRO A 101 11.44 -8.75 -4.29
C PRO A 101 10.83 -8.71 -5.69
N PHE A 102 10.70 -7.52 -6.21
CA PHE A 102 10.13 -7.32 -7.54
C PHE A 102 10.94 -6.31 -8.35
#